data_739c332cda08458de87e828f84bc5d72
#
_entry.id   739c332cda08458de87e828f84bc5d72
#
_cell.length_a   1.000
_cell.length_b   1.000
_cell.length_c   1.000
_cell.angle_alpha   90.00
_cell.angle_beta   90.00
_cell.angle_gamma   90.00
#
_symmetry.space_group_name_H-M   'P 1'
#
loop_
_entity.id
_entity.type
_entity.pdbx_description
1 polymer ?
#
loop_
_entity_poly.entity_id
_entity_poly.type
_entity_poly.pdbx_seq_one_letter_code
_entity_poly.pdbx_strand_id
1 'polypeptide(L)'
;LNNSPDGADTQLSGHIDGNSNLSSGAAKEITLEVNAKKAITLNGPVEVAGTKARVILSNPAGIICSSCNFLSADRVVLTTGKVNTQNDTVDSYKVEKGNITVKGNATFDKSAQQIDLIARNVSIESPLDASGINVNVITGANEVKAQDNTVVAQKPTGVASKYSLQIVKNAGVRSSSLKFIGTEANSPLKNNGNVETAGGGIELIHSGALDNNKGNFLSEGDIYFAFDKGVTNSTGEIQSTKTISIETKEAKVDNISGGNISADGNVIINSGEFKNNASYIASKDKLDIQTNGKPITNTATVGEGVGISATNGIKINSGLFNNKEGQINSKSVIDINTNLKDFNNIDAYIDASGDISINSGAMNNTHSRLRSVTRVEIDTNGKALKNTGMTADTASDDSLGILSGLDGMTVNIAGLNNDQGIIATDGDMNFTNKGDITNKWGHIKSGGYLTFSSDKIKNLYGGLASKTGANVTFSQTLDNNFGVFYLEGDSVTISAPYINNNKGVIKGDAIYFKTDKFNNTSGFVITEQKLEIDTPELTNNSSLDFKTEMGFYLGQPDQKGGLISKGEMKLSGNKLVSNKGRIVTENGDMELKFTSVDNTSGTIASHKNASVVTSIFTNSQ
;
A
#
# COMPACT_ATOMS: atom_id res chain seq x y z
N LEU A 1 -15.38 41.47 -35.66
CA LEU A 1 -14.76 42.54 -34.88
C LEU A 1 -13.65 43.18 -35.74
N ASN A 2 -13.85 44.40 -36.25
CA ASN A 2 -12.87 45.06 -37.11
C ASN A 2 -11.73 45.70 -36.27
N ASN A 3 -10.54 45.04 -36.27
CA ASN A 3 -9.33 45.51 -35.60
C ASN A 3 -8.21 45.83 -36.62
N SER A 4 -8.59 46.34 -37.77
CA SER A 4 -7.64 46.75 -38.82
C SER A 4 -7.80 48.25 -39.11
N PRO A 5 -6.75 49.08 -38.95
CA PRO A 5 -6.75 50.47 -39.39
C PRO A 5 -6.90 50.61 -40.90
N ASP A 6 -6.27 49.71 -41.66
CA ASP A 6 -6.10 49.84 -43.13
C ASP A 6 -7.01 48.90 -43.96
N GLY A 7 -7.85 48.12 -43.31
CA GLY A 7 -8.65 47.04 -43.91
C GLY A 7 -7.98 45.66 -43.78
N ALA A 8 -8.77 44.61 -43.90
CA ALA A 8 -8.29 43.22 -43.77
C ALA A 8 -9.17 42.23 -44.52
N ASP A 9 -8.57 41.14 -44.96
CA ASP A 9 -9.28 39.96 -45.44
C ASP A 9 -9.74 39.11 -44.27
N THR A 10 -11.00 38.70 -44.28
CA THR A 10 -11.61 37.88 -43.24
C THR A 10 -12.07 36.53 -43.76
N GLN A 11 -12.15 35.54 -42.88
CA GLN A 11 -12.67 34.22 -43.23
C GLN A 11 -14.20 34.21 -43.37
N LEU A 12 -14.89 35.10 -42.65
CA LEU A 12 -16.36 35.13 -42.57
C LEU A 12 -17.00 36.07 -43.57
N SER A 13 -16.33 37.15 -43.95
CA SER A 13 -16.98 38.26 -44.69
C SER A 13 -16.15 38.73 -45.89
N GLY A 14 -15.06 38.06 -46.25
CA GLY A 14 -14.15 38.55 -47.32
C GLY A 14 -13.42 39.83 -46.87
N HIS A 15 -13.12 40.70 -47.84
CA HIS A 15 -12.44 41.97 -47.57
C HIS A 15 -13.33 42.95 -46.82
N ILE A 16 -12.82 43.59 -45.78
CA ILE A 16 -13.49 44.68 -45.04
C ILE A 16 -12.60 45.93 -45.03
N ASP A 17 -13.21 47.10 -45.08
CA ASP A 17 -12.52 48.38 -45.02
C ASP A 17 -11.89 48.65 -43.68
N GLY A 18 -10.90 49.55 -43.65
CA GLY A 18 -10.21 49.98 -42.42
C GLY A 18 -11.15 50.65 -41.43
N ASN A 19 -10.88 50.45 -40.15
CA ASN A 19 -11.61 51.08 -39.05
C ASN A 19 -10.99 52.42 -38.69
N SER A 20 -11.59 53.52 -39.13
CA SER A 20 -11.11 54.88 -38.90
C SER A 20 -11.02 55.30 -37.40
N ASN A 21 -11.67 54.55 -36.50
CA ASN A 21 -11.55 54.77 -35.04
C ASN A 21 -10.24 54.24 -34.45
N LEU A 22 -9.46 53.49 -35.22
CA LEU A 22 -8.18 52.96 -34.80
C LEU A 22 -6.99 53.85 -35.19
N SER A 23 -7.13 55.16 -35.01
CA SER A 23 -6.10 56.17 -35.37
C SER A 23 -4.75 55.95 -34.67
N SER A 24 -4.72 55.28 -33.54
CA SER A 24 -3.51 54.94 -32.78
C SER A 24 -2.99 53.54 -33.07
N GLY A 25 -3.52 52.83 -34.07
CA GLY A 25 -3.20 51.45 -34.41
C GLY A 25 -4.21 50.43 -33.86
N ALA A 26 -4.01 49.18 -34.19
CA ALA A 26 -4.89 48.08 -33.78
C ALA A 26 -4.97 47.91 -32.25
N ALA A 27 -6.14 47.65 -31.74
CA ALA A 27 -6.35 47.40 -30.30
C ALA A 27 -5.73 46.08 -29.86
N LYS A 28 -5.12 46.05 -28.69
CA LYS A 28 -4.64 44.83 -28.04
C LYS A 28 -5.75 44.03 -27.36
N GLU A 29 -6.87 44.72 -27.05
CA GLU A 29 -7.99 44.19 -26.31
C GLU A 29 -9.30 44.74 -26.85
N ILE A 30 -10.29 43.87 -27.01
CA ILE A 30 -11.65 44.21 -27.46
C ILE A 30 -12.63 43.68 -26.41
N THR A 31 -13.31 44.59 -25.72
CA THR A 31 -14.29 44.28 -24.69
C THR A 31 -15.72 44.45 -25.20
N LEU A 32 -16.50 43.38 -25.09
CA LEU A 32 -17.93 43.33 -25.38
C LEU A 32 -18.68 43.15 -24.04
N GLU A 33 -19.09 44.25 -23.43
CA GLU A 33 -19.86 44.22 -22.19
C GLU A 33 -21.37 44.32 -22.49
N VAL A 34 -22.08 43.25 -22.12
CA VAL A 34 -23.52 43.13 -22.32
C VAL A 34 -24.23 43.15 -20.97
N ASN A 35 -25.08 44.16 -20.75
CA ASN A 35 -25.83 44.31 -19.50
C ASN A 35 -27.28 43.77 -19.65
N ALA A 36 -27.43 42.58 -20.23
CA ALA A 36 -28.73 41.96 -20.39
C ALA A 36 -29.27 41.42 -19.05
N LYS A 37 -30.59 41.40 -18.88
CA LYS A 37 -31.26 40.80 -17.71
C LYS A 37 -31.31 39.27 -17.77
N LYS A 38 -31.00 38.67 -18.92
CA LYS A 38 -31.00 37.23 -19.19
C LYS A 38 -29.65 36.81 -19.80
N ALA A 39 -29.36 35.53 -19.73
CA ALA A 39 -28.20 34.95 -20.41
C ALA A 39 -28.25 35.26 -21.91
N ILE A 40 -27.10 35.60 -22.49
CA ILE A 40 -26.94 35.77 -23.94
C ILE A 40 -26.47 34.44 -24.55
N THR A 41 -26.84 34.23 -25.83
CA THR A 41 -26.42 33.08 -26.59
C THR A 41 -25.47 33.50 -27.72
N LEU A 42 -24.26 32.94 -27.70
CA LEU A 42 -23.35 32.96 -28.85
C LEU A 42 -23.67 31.74 -29.72
N ASN A 43 -24.16 32.01 -30.92
CA ASN A 43 -24.53 30.95 -31.87
C ASN A 43 -23.77 31.14 -33.17
N GLY A 44 -22.55 30.64 -33.22
CA GLY A 44 -21.67 30.75 -34.39
C GLY A 44 -20.34 31.46 -34.12
N PRO A 45 -19.52 31.67 -35.16
CA PRO A 45 -18.18 32.19 -35.03
C PRO A 45 -18.13 33.71 -34.81
N VAL A 46 -17.13 34.17 -34.08
CA VAL A 46 -16.72 35.57 -33.88
C VAL A 46 -15.29 35.69 -34.42
N GLU A 47 -15.07 36.57 -35.40
CA GLU A 47 -13.76 36.83 -35.99
C GLU A 47 -13.20 38.19 -35.61
N VAL A 48 -11.92 38.26 -35.31
CA VAL A 48 -11.15 39.49 -35.20
C VAL A 48 -10.46 39.74 -36.55
N ALA A 49 -10.94 40.70 -37.28
CA ALA A 49 -10.36 41.07 -38.56
C ALA A 49 -9.15 41.99 -38.38
N GLY A 50 -8.04 41.66 -39.05
CA GLY A 50 -6.78 42.39 -38.95
C GLY A 50 -5.87 41.83 -37.85
N THR A 51 -5.36 42.71 -36.98
CA THR A 51 -4.43 42.29 -35.91
C THR A 51 -5.16 41.54 -34.80
N LYS A 52 -4.62 40.42 -34.40
CA LYS A 52 -5.16 39.61 -33.29
C LYS A 52 -5.26 40.45 -32.00
N ALA A 53 -6.30 40.20 -31.21
CA ALA A 53 -6.53 40.88 -29.95
C ALA A 53 -7.10 39.88 -28.91
N ARG A 54 -6.97 40.24 -27.64
CA ARG A 54 -7.73 39.61 -26.57
C ARG A 54 -9.20 39.99 -26.72
N VAL A 55 -10.09 39.00 -26.82
CA VAL A 55 -11.54 39.24 -26.89
C VAL A 55 -12.17 38.92 -25.54
N ILE A 56 -12.80 39.86 -24.92
CA ILE A 56 -13.53 39.76 -23.65
C ILE A 56 -15.02 39.91 -23.92
N LEU A 57 -15.79 38.87 -23.59
CA LEU A 57 -17.26 38.95 -23.59
C LEU A 57 -17.76 38.82 -22.15
N SER A 58 -18.42 39.86 -21.66
CA SER A 58 -19.00 39.90 -20.31
C SER A 58 -20.51 40.00 -20.36
N ASN A 59 -21.22 39.14 -19.59
CA ASN A 59 -22.63 39.31 -19.25
C ASN A 59 -22.95 38.77 -17.86
N PRO A 60 -23.23 39.62 -16.87
CA PRO A 60 -23.52 39.17 -15.49
C PRO A 60 -24.73 38.26 -15.34
N ALA A 61 -25.63 38.18 -16.29
CA ALA A 61 -26.78 37.28 -16.28
C ALA A 61 -26.49 35.89 -16.82
N GLY A 62 -25.33 35.66 -17.46
CA GLY A 62 -24.88 34.40 -18.00
C GLY A 62 -24.58 34.40 -19.50
N ILE A 63 -23.83 33.42 -19.95
CA ILE A 63 -23.43 33.21 -21.34
C ILE A 63 -23.71 31.77 -21.74
N ILE A 64 -24.38 31.57 -22.86
CA ILE A 64 -24.57 30.27 -23.51
C ILE A 64 -23.72 30.26 -24.78
N CYS A 65 -22.69 29.45 -24.80
CA CYS A 65 -21.89 29.15 -25.99
C CYS A 65 -22.56 27.98 -26.72
N SER A 66 -23.37 28.33 -27.76
CA SER A 66 -24.06 27.37 -28.61
C SER A 66 -23.32 27.25 -29.93
N SER A 67 -22.42 26.27 -30.06
CA SER A 67 -21.52 26.13 -31.22
C SER A 67 -20.67 27.38 -31.48
N CYS A 68 -20.21 28.04 -30.42
CA CYS A 68 -19.37 29.23 -30.55
C CYS A 68 -17.95 28.85 -31.01
N ASN A 69 -17.37 29.74 -31.82
CA ASN A 69 -16.00 29.68 -32.28
C ASN A 69 -15.38 31.08 -32.28
N PHE A 70 -14.08 31.19 -32.04
CA PHE A 70 -13.37 32.47 -32.10
C PHE A 70 -12.21 32.35 -33.09
N LEU A 71 -12.24 33.18 -34.14
CA LEU A 71 -11.26 33.20 -35.20
C LEU A 71 -10.33 34.41 -35.03
N SER A 72 -9.04 34.22 -35.23
CA SER A 72 -8.01 35.27 -35.15
C SER A 72 -8.00 36.05 -33.83
N ALA A 73 -8.46 35.44 -32.72
CA ALA A 73 -8.29 35.98 -31.37
C ALA A 73 -6.96 35.45 -30.78
N ASP A 74 -6.28 36.29 -29.98
CA ASP A 74 -5.08 35.89 -29.23
C ASP A 74 -5.43 35.18 -27.91
N ARG A 75 -6.40 35.71 -27.19
CA ARG A 75 -6.96 35.15 -25.97
C ARG A 75 -8.48 35.43 -25.94
N VAL A 76 -9.24 34.44 -25.48
CA VAL A 76 -10.69 34.56 -25.36
C VAL A 76 -11.09 34.51 -23.89
N VAL A 77 -11.84 35.50 -23.41
CA VAL A 77 -12.39 35.53 -22.06
C VAL A 77 -13.91 35.59 -22.14
N LEU A 78 -14.58 34.54 -21.67
CA LEU A 78 -16.02 34.53 -21.42
C LEU A 78 -16.24 34.72 -19.93
N THR A 79 -16.92 35.79 -19.52
CA THR A 79 -17.09 36.04 -18.08
C THR A 79 -18.50 36.50 -17.71
N THR A 80 -18.97 36.08 -16.54
CA THR A 80 -20.14 36.67 -15.89
C THR A 80 -19.75 37.75 -14.88
N GLY A 81 -18.46 38.06 -14.79
CA GLY A 81 -17.95 39.14 -13.97
C GLY A 81 -18.20 40.52 -14.60
N LYS A 82 -18.51 41.52 -13.76
CA LYS A 82 -18.46 42.91 -14.17
C LYS A 82 -17.01 43.30 -14.48
N VAL A 83 -16.78 43.90 -15.61
CA VAL A 83 -15.44 44.36 -16.03
C VAL A 83 -15.08 45.64 -15.27
N ASN A 84 -13.92 45.62 -14.62
CA ASN A 84 -13.31 46.79 -14.00
C ASN A 84 -12.11 47.21 -14.85
N THR A 85 -12.05 48.50 -15.21
CA THR A 85 -10.95 49.07 -16.01
C THR A 85 -10.13 50.05 -15.18
N GLN A 86 -8.83 50.10 -15.47
CA GLN A 86 -7.88 51.04 -14.90
C GLN A 86 -6.93 51.50 -16.02
N ASN A 87 -6.77 52.82 -16.22
CA ASN A 87 -5.94 53.39 -17.28
C ASN A 87 -6.26 52.79 -18.68
N ASP A 88 -7.54 52.77 -19.03
CA ASP A 88 -8.09 52.27 -20.32
C ASP A 88 -7.77 50.80 -20.62
N THR A 89 -7.37 50.03 -19.63
CA THR A 89 -7.14 48.57 -19.72
C THR A 89 -8.01 47.82 -18.72
N VAL A 90 -8.40 46.57 -19.05
CA VAL A 90 -9.15 45.74 -18.12
C VAL A 90 -8.24 45.27 -16.99
N ASP A 91 -8.59 45.63 -15.74
CA ASP A 91 -7.86 45.27 -14.52
C ASP A 91 -8.36 43.96 -13.91
N SER A 92 -9.70 43.85 -13.78
CA SER A 92 -10.28 42.65 -13.13
C SER A 92 -11.72 42.37 -13.57
N TYR A 93 -12.17 41.15 -13.27
CA TYR A 93 -13.54 40.67 -13.43
C TYR A 93 -14.14 40.40 -12.06
N LYS A 94 -15.19 41.12 -11.65
CA LYS A 94 -15.89 40.87 -10.38
C LYS A 94 -17.11 40.00 -10.63
N VAL A 95 -16.97 38.69 -10.28
CA VAL A 95 -18.03 37.68 -10.42
C VAL A 95 -18.87 37.61 -9.15
N GLU A 96 -20.17 37.82 -9.26
CA GLU A 96 -21.13 37.67 -8.15
C GLU A 96 -22.19 36.61 -8.45
N LYS A 97 -22.57 36.43 -9.71
CA LYS A 97 -23.65 35.56 -10.18
C LYS A 97 -23.43 35.13 -11.64
N GLY A 98 -24.38 34.40 -12.17
CA GLY A 98 -24.41 33.99 -13.58
C GLY A 98 -23.62 32.71 -13.84
N ASN A 99 -23.97 32.04 -14.91
CA ASN A 99 -23.31 30.79 -15.34
C ASN A 99 -22.86 30.88 -16.80
N ILE A 100 -21.81 30.16 -17.13
CA ILE A 100 -21.43 29.88 -18.50
C ILE A 100 -21.86 28.47 -18.82
N THR A 101 -22.57 28.27 -19.95
CA THR A 101 -22.99 26.96 -20.43
C THR A 101 -22.45 26.75 -21.83
N VAL A 102 -21.69 25.67 -22.04
CA VAL A 102 -21.25 25.22 -23.36
C VAL A 102 -22.24 24.19 -23.87
N LYS A 103 -22.99 24.55 -24.92
CA LYS A 103 -23.97 23.72 -25.63
C LYS A 103 -23.62 23.68 -27.12
N GLY A 104 -23.88 22.54 -27.74
CA GLY A 104 -23.40 22.35 -29.10
C GLY A 104 -21.86 22.25 -29.15
N ASN A 105 -21.32 21.82 -30.25
CA ASN A 105 -19.85 21.67 -30.37
C ASN A 105 -19.19 23.05 -30.41
N ALA A 106 -18.49 23.42 -29.36
CA ALA A 106 -17.67 24.61 -29.31
C ALA A 106 -16.27 24.27 -29.78
N THR A 107 -15.80 24.96 -30.81
CA THR A 107 -14.45 24.79 -31.35
C THR A 107 -13.73 26.14 -31.32
N PHE A 108 -12.42 26.11 -31.09
CA PHE A 108 -11.61 27.32 -31.05
C PHE A 108 -10.46 27.19 -32.04
N ASP A 109 -10.26 28.27 -32.81
CA ASP A 109 -9.14 28.33 -33.75
C ASP A 109 -7.80 28.31 -32.98
N LYS A 110 -6.88 27.51 -33.46
CA LYS A 110 -5.50 27.39 -32.90
C LYS A 110 -4.71 28.71 -32.88
N SER A 111 -5.29 29.81 -33.40
CA SER A 111 -4.73 31.16 -33.24
C SER A 111 -4.78 31.66 -31.81
N ALA A 112 -5.76 31.20 -31.02
CA ALA A 112 -5.85 31.52 -29.59
C ALA A 112 -4.82 30.74 -28.79
N GLN A 113 -4.16 31.41 -27.86
CA GLN A 113 -3.22 30.74 -26.93
C GLN A 113 -3.94 30.30 -25.66
N GLN A 114 -5.03 30.95 -25.30
CA GLN A 114 -5.73 30.73 -24.04
C GLN A 114 -7.23 31.05 -24.15
N ILE A 115 -8.02 30.23 -23.44
CA ILE A 115 -9.46 30.43 -23.23
C ILE A 115 -9.72 30.48 -21.73
N ASP A 116 -10.42 31.53 -21.26
CA ASP A 116 -10.83 31.69 -19.88
C ASP A 116 -12.35 31.67 -19.76
N LEU A 117 -12.87 30.74 -18.95
CA LEU A 117 -14.27 30.65 -18.56
C LEU A 117 -14.39 31.09 -17.10
N ILE A 118 -14.85 32.32 -16.86
CA ILE A 118 -14.86 32.96 -15.53
C ILE A 118 -16.30 33.29 -15.12
N ALA A 119 -16.87 32.48 -14.20
CA ALA A 119 -18.28 32.60 -13.84
C ALA A 119 -18.58 32.13 -12.42
N ARG A 120 -19.78 32.33 -11.89
CA ARG A 120 -20.19 31.72 -10.61
C ARG A 120 -20.19 30.20 -10.69
N ASN A 121 -20.62 29.64 -11.83
CA ASN A 121 -20.48 28.24 -12.19
C ASN A 121 -20.36 28.04 -13.70
N VAL A 122 -19.84 26.88 -14.11
CA VAL A 122 -19.66 26.49 -15.51
C VAL A 122 -20.27 25.12 -15.76
N SER A 123 -21.04 24.99 -16.86
CA SER A 123 -21.57 23.69 -17.32
C SER A 123 -21.08 23.38 -18.74
N ILE A 124 -20.41 22.24 -18.90
CA ILE A 124 -19.99 21.71 -20.20
C ILE A 124 -20.98 20.61 -20.57
N GLU A 125 -21.90 20.92 -21.46
CA GLU A 125 -23.00 20.04 -21.88
C GLU A 125 -22.77 19.42 -23.26
N SER A 126 -21.72 19.84 -23.95
CA SER A 126 -21.27 19.32 -25.25
C SER A 126 -19.75 19.42 -25.34
N PRO A 127 -19.09 18.75 -26.29
CA PRO A 127 -17.64 18.84 -26.44
C PRO A 127 -17.15 20.29 -26.63
N LEU A 128 -16.14 20.66 -25.86
CA LEU A 128 -15.35 21.88 -26.00
C LEU A 128 -13.98 21.46 -26.55
N ASP A 129 -13.75 21.72 -27.84
CA ASP A 129 -12.49 21.42 -28.51
C ASP A 129 -11.61 22.68 -28.57
N ALA A 130 -10.63 22.71 -27.70
CA ALA A 130 -9.57 23.70 -27.60
C ALA A 130 -8.19 23.04 -27.79
N SER A 131 -8.10 22.08 -28.70
CA SER A 131 -6.86 21.33 -28.97
C SER A 131 -5.70 22.26 -29.31
N GLY A 132 -4.60 22.15 -28.55
CA GLY A 132 -3.42 23.03 -28.65
C GLY A 132 -3.56 24.37 -27.93
N ILE A 133 -4.65 24.63 -27.20
CA ILE A 133 -4.95 25.86 -26.47
C ILE A 133 -5.03 25.57 -24.98
N ASN A 134 -4.58 26.50 -24.13
CA ASN A 134 -4.72 26.39 -22.69
C ASN A 134 -6.14 26.81 -22.27
N VAL A 135 -6.80 26.01 -21.45
CA VAL A 135 -8.14 26.31 -20.92
C VAL A 135 -8.05 26.58 -19.42
N ASN A 136 -8.55 27.74 -19.00
CA ASN A 136 -8.75 28.06 -17.59
C ASN A 136 -10.24 28.16 -17.28
N VAL A 137 -10.67 27.54 -16.20
CA VAL A 137 -12.04 27.63 -15.69
C VAL A 137 -11.96 28.15 -14.26
N ILE A 138 -12.54 29.31 -14.00
CA ILE A 138 -12.54 29.94 -12.68
C ILE A 138 -13.97 30.11 -12.22
N THR A 139 -14.31 29.53 -11.08
CA THR A 139 -15.67 29.50 -10.58
C THR A 139 -15.79 30.00 -9.14
N GLY A 140 -16.99 30.53 -8.82
CA GLY A 140 -17.32 31.07 -7.52
C GLY A 140 -17.49 32.58 -7.54
N ALA A 141 -17.88 33.14 -6.39
CA ALA A 141 -17.88 34.59 -6.20
C ALA A 141 -16.43 35.05 -6.01
N ASN A 142 -15.88 35.73 -7.03
CA ASN A 142 -14.46 36.05 -7.11
C ASN A 142 -14.22 37.43 -7.71
N GLU A 143 -13.12 38.06 -7.36
CA GLU A 143 -12.44 39.03 -8.17
C GLU A 143 -11.25 38.38 -8.84
N VAL A 144 -11.21 38.38 -10.18
CA VAL A 144 -10.18 37.74 -10.98
C VAL A 144 -9.39 38.79 -11.72
N LYS A 145 -8.08 38.86 -11.51
CA LYS A 145 -7.21 39.82 -12.23
C LYS A 145 -7.09 39.41 -13.69
N ALA A 146 -7.26 40.37 -14.58
CA ALA A 146 -7.33 40.10 -16.02
C ALA A 146 -5.98 39.72 -16.63
N GLN A 147 -4.87 40.12 -16.01
CA GLN A 147 -3.54 39.91 -16.55
C GLN A 147 -3.08 38.45 -16.39
N ASP A 148 -3.25 37.89 -15.21
CA ASP A 148 -2.64 36.62 -14.79
C ASP A 148 -3.64 35.59 -14.20
N ASN A 149 -4.92 35.91 -14.19
CA ASN A 149 -5.98 35.12 -13.57
C ASN A 149 -5.82 34.90 -12.06
N THR A 150 -5.11 35.78 -11.37
CA THR A 150 -5.03 35.74 -9.90
C THR A 150 -6.45 35.90 -9.32
N VAL A 151 -6.83 34.98 -8.44
CA VAL A 151 -8.18 34.86 -7.88
C VAL A 151 -8.21 35.34 -6.44
N VAL A 152 -9.08 36.29 -6.14
CA VAL A 152 -9.41 36.72 -4.79
C VAL A 152 -10.85 36.33 -4.50
N ALA A 153 -11.05 35.32 -3.65
CA ALA A 153 -12.37 34.86 -3.26
C ALA A 153 -13.17 35.99 -2.56
N GLN A 154 -14.42 36.14 -2.96
CA GLN A 154 -15.34 37.09 -2.37
C GLN A 154 -16.40 36.36 -1.54
N LYS A 155 -17.04 37.06 -0.61
CA LYS A 155 -18.16 36.46 0.13
C LYS A 155 -19.34 36.24 -0.84
N PRO A 156 -19.80 35.00 -1.03
CA PRO A 156 -20.89 34.73 -1.94
C PRO A 156 -22.19 35.34 -1.44
N THR A 157 -22.97 35.93 -2.36
CA THR A 157 -24.33 36.38 -2.12
C THR A 157 -25.33 35.33 -2.59
N GLY A 158 -26.35 35.03 -1.78
CA GLY A 158 -27.38 34.03 -2.10
C GLY A 158 -26.95 32.57 -1.87
N VAL A 159 -27.71 31.64 -2.43
CA VAL A 159 -27.51 30.19 -2.29
C VAL A 159 -26.33 29.76 -3.13
N ALA A 160 -25.51 28.82 -2.59
CA ALA A 160 -24.44 28.19 -3.33
C ALA A 160 -24.98 27.46 -4.58
N SER A 161 -24.22 27.47 -5.66
CA SER A 161 -24.56 26.74 -6.87
C SER A 161 -24.54 25.24 -6.62
N LYS A 162 -25.39 24.49 -7.32
CA LYS A 162 -25.45 23.03 -7.21
C LYS A 162 -24.11 22.35 -7.55
N TYR A 163 -23.31 23.00 -8.38
CA TYR A 163 -21.96 22.61 -8.79
C TYR A 163 -21.14 23.87 -9.10
N SER A 164 -19.83 23.76 -9.01
CA SER A 164 -18.90 24.78 -9.46
C SER A 164 -18.60 24.61 -10.96
N LEU A 165 -18.13 23.44 -11.34
CA LEU A 165 -17.98 22.96 -12.70
C LEU A 165 -18.73 21.64 -12.84
N GLN A 166 -19.52 21.51 -13.90
CA GLN A 166 -20.16 20.26 -14.29
C GLN A 166 -19.76 19.90 -15.71
N ILE A 167 -19.31 18.67 -15.92
CA ILE A 167 -19.10 18.08 -17.25
C ILE A 167 -20.07 16.91 -17.35
N VAL A 168 -21.05 17.00 -18.23
CA VAL A 168 -22.10 15.97 -18.33
C VAL A 168 -21.63 14.79 -19.18
N LYS A 169 -22.35 13.68 -19.12
CA LYS A 169 -22.08 12.49 -19.95
C LYS A 169 -22.06 12.87 -21.44
N ASN A 170 -21.12 12.33 -22.20
CA ASN A 170 -20.86 12.58 -23.62
C ASN A 170 -20.36 14.01 -23.93
N ALA A 171 -20.15 14.87 -22.93
CA ALA A 171 -19.43 16.11 -23.04
C ALA A 171 -17.95 15.93 -22.68
N GLY A 172 -17.16 16.96 -22.88
CA GLY A 172 -15.76 16.94 -22.48
C GLY A 172 -15.01 18.22 -22.79
N VAL A 173 -13.77 18.26 -22.37
CA VAL A 173 -12.81 19.31 -22.67
C VAL A 173 -11.58 18.66 -23.28
N ARG A 174 -11.20 19.09 -24.47
CA ARG A 174 -9.92 18.74 -25.08
C ARG A 174 -9.09 20.00 -25.23
N SER A 175 -7.87 20.00 -24.65
CA SER A 175 -7.01 21.19 -24.59
C SER A 175 -5.52 20.83 -24.56
N SER A 176 -4.65 21.85 -24.66
CA SER A 176 -3.22 21.67 -24.36
C SER A 176 -3.02 21.45 -22.86
N SER A 177 -3.64 22.30 -22.02
CA SER A 177 -3.68 22.15 -20.56
C SER A 177 -5.03 22.60 -20.03
N LEU A 178 -5.43 22.08 -18.87
CA LEU A 178 -6.61 22.52 -18.14
C LEU A 178 -6.22 22.99 -16.73
N LYS A 179 -6.58 24.24 -16.41
CA LYS A 179 -6.52 24.75 -15.05
C LYS A 179 -7.92 25.10 -14.56
N PHE A 180 -8.30 24.57 -13.41
CA PHE A 180 -9.56 24.88 -12.74
C PHE A 180 -9.30 25.46 -11.36
N ILE A 181 -9.96 26.56 -11.04
CA ILE A 181 -9.97 27.16 -9.69
C ILE A 181 -11.41 27.36 -9.25
N GLY A 182 -11.82 26.70 -8.16
CA GLY A 182 -13.15 26.85 -7.57
C GLY A 182 -13.07 27.29 -6.12
N THR A 183 -13.76 28.37 -5.75
CA THR A 183 -13.62 28.98 -4.42
C THR A 183 -14.79 28.72 -3.47
N GLU A 184 -15.90 28.12 -3.94
CA GLU A 184 -17.07 27.84 -3.10
C GLU A 184 -17.09 26.39 -2.60
N ALA A 185 -16.88 26.21 -1.31
CA ALA A 185 -16.75 24.91 -0.67
C ALA A 185 -17.99 24.00 -0.78
N ASN A 186 -19.19 24.57 -0.94
CA ASN A 186 -20.43 23.81 -1.02
C ASN A 186 -20.92 23.54 -2.45
N SER A 187 -20.11 23.88 -3.44
CA SER A 187 -20.40 23.69 -4.87
C SER A 187 -19.37 22.72 -5.47
N PRO A 188 -19.60 21.40 -5.50
CA PRO A 188 -18.63 20.44 -5.98
C PRO A 188 -18.29 20.59 -7.46
N LEU A 189 -17.13 20.12 -7.88
CA LEU A 189 -16.82 19.78 -9.26
C LEU A 189 -17.40 18.40 -9.57
N LYS A 190 -18.21 18.30 -10.64
CA LYS A 190 -18.78 17.03 -11.11
C LYS A 190 -18.29 16.69 -12.50
N ASN A 191 -17.63 15.54 -12.65
CA ASN A 191 -17.22 15.02 -13.94
C ASN A 191 -17.91 13.68 -14.24
N ASN A 192 -18.71 13.67 -15.29
CA ASN A 192 -19.30 12.47 -15.90
C ASN A 192 -18.90 12.35 -17.39
N GLY A 193 -18.02 13.24 -17.85
CA GLY A 193 -17.56 13.33 -19.24
C GLY A 193 -16.08 13.04 -19.37
N ASN A 194 -15.48 13.56 -20.45
CA ASN A 194 -14.10 13.29 -20.79
C ASN A 194 -13.26 14.57 -20.78
N VAL A 195 -12.18 14.60 -20.02
CA VAL A 195 -11.20 15.69 -20.00
C VAL A 195 -9.88 15.13 -20.50
N GLU A 196 -9.39 15.70 -21.60
CA GLU A 196 -8.14 15.30 -22.24
C GLU A 196 -7.20 16.49 -22.40
N THR A 197 -5.93 16.33 -21.99
CA THR A 197 -4.88 17.31 -22.25
C THR A 197 -3.71 16.69 -22.97
N ALA A 198 -3.23 17.37 -24.02
CA ALA A 198 -2.09 16.95 -24.81
C ALA A 198 -0.93 17.94 -24.64
N GLY A 199 0.16 17.49 -24.01
CA GLY A 199 1.39 18.24 -23.81
C GLY A 199 1.47 19.05 -22.50
N GLY A 200 0.38 19.61 -22.01
CA GLY A 200 0.27 20.24 -20.69
C GLY A 200 -0.44 19.34 -19.69
N GLY A 201 -0.53 19.77 -18.44
CA GLY A 201 -1.15 19.03 -17.35
C GLY A 201 -2.62 19.37 -17.11
N ILE A 202 -3.18 18.72 -16.10
CA ILE A 202 -4.48 19.06 -15.50
C ILE A 202 -4.25 19.54 -14.07
N GLU A 203 -4.57 20.79 -13.78
CA GLU A 203 -4.47 21.39 -12.46
C GLU A 203 -5.87 21.77 -11.96
N LEU A 204 -6.37 21.09 -10.93
CA LEU A 204 -7.68 21.37 -10.33
C LEU A 204 -7.50 21.76 -8.86
N ILE A 205 -7.83 23.00 -8.53
CA ILE A 205 -7.77 23.56 -7.16
C ILE A 205 -9.17 23.98 -6.74
N HIS A 206 -9.70 23.37 -5.69
CA HIS A 206 -11.07 23.63 -5.28
C HIS A 206 -11.28 23.58 -3.78
N SER A 207 -11.95 24.58 -3.23
CA SER A 207 -12.40 24.57 -1.83
C SER A 207 -13.51 23.54 -1.54
N GLY A 208 -14.17 23.01 -2.56
CA GLY A 208 -15.19 21.96 -2.50
C GLY A 208 -14.65 20.56 -2.73
N ALA A 209 -15.52 19.64 -3.15
CA ALA A 209 -15.19 18.25 -3.47
C ALA A 209 -15.12 18.00 -4.97
N LEU A 210 -14.40 16.95 -5.36
CA LEU A 210 -14.49 16.31 -6.67
C LEU A 210 -15.40 15.07 -6.60
N ASP A 211 -16.38 15.03 -7.52
CA ASP A 211 -17.21 13.88 -7.82
C ASP A 211 -16.94 13.43 -9.27
N ASN A 212 -16.02 12.49 -9.46
CA ASN A 212 -15.68 11.87 -10.75
C ASN A 212 -16.42 10.54 -10.88
N ASN A 213 -17.65 10.59 -11.34
CA ASN A 213 -18.50 9.43 -11.51
C ASN A 213 -18.60 9.04 -12.99
N LYS A 214 -17.92 7.97 -13.38
CA LYS A 214 -17.78 7.54 -14.78
C LYS A 214 -17.14 8.58 -15.70
N GLY A 215 -16.48 9.58 -15.14
CA GLY A 215 -15.75 10.58 -15.87
C GLY A 215 -14.27 10.23 -16.02
N ASN A 216 -13.65 10.77 -17.05
CA ASN A 216 -12.23 10.54 -17.32
C ASN A 216 -11.46 11.86 -17.22
N PHE A 217 -10.28 11.78 -16.61
CA PHE A 217 -9.22 12.77 -16.67
C PHE A 217 -7.98 12.09 -17.26
N LEU A 218 -7.64 12.42 -18.50
CA LEU A 218 -6.54 11.83 -19.26
C LEU A 218 -5.54 12.92 -19.61
N SER A 219 -4.28 12.77 -19.22
CA SER A 219 -3.25 13.80 -19.42
C SER A 219 -1.94 13.22 -19.94
N GLU A 220 -1.34 13.87 -20.94
CA GLU A 220 0.06 13.63 -21.31
C GLU A 220 1.05 14.39 -20.42
N GLY A 221 0.58 15.32 -19.58
CA GLY A 221 1.32 16.03 -18.54
C GLY A 221 0.92 15.57 -17.14
N ASP A 222 1.41 16.29 -16.12
CA ASP A 222 1.07 16.01 -14.73
C ASP A 222 -0.42 16.26 -14.45
N ILE A 223 -0.96 15.49 -13.50
CA ILE A 223 -2.28 15.75 -12.91
C ILE A 223 -2.07 16.19 -11.45
N TYR A 224 -2.55 17.38 -11.12
CA TYR A 224 -2.56 17.90 -9.77
C TYR A 224 -3.97 18.23 -9.32
N PHE A 225 -4.46 17.55 -8.29
CA PHE A 225 -5.77 17.76 -7.68
C PHE A 225 -5.63 18.22 -6.23
N ALA A 226 -6.16 19.40 -5.92
CA ALA A 226 -6.24 19.92 -4.56
C ALA A 226 -7.70 20.23 -4.20
N PHE A 227 -8.31 19.41 -3.32
CA PHE A 227 -9.74 19.50 -2.97
C PHE A 227 -9.94 19.49 -1.46
N ASP A 228 -10.39 20.61 -0.88
CA ASP A 228 -10.57 20.74 0.57
C ASP A 228 -11.68 19.84 1.16
N LYS A 229 -12.61 19.35 0.33
CA LYS A 229 -13.73 18.49 0.76
C LYS A 229 -13.63 17.04 0.27
N GLY A 230 -12.50 16.69 -0.35
CA GLY A 230 -12.16 15.33 -0.77
C GLY A 230 -12.42 15.04 -2.24
N VAL A 231 -12.04 13.82 -2.61
CA VAL A 231 -12.11 13.30 -3.98
C VAL A 231 -12.85 11.96 -3.97
N THR A 232 -13.84 11.82 -4.82
CA THR A 232 -14.48 10.54 -5.12
C THR A 232 -14.25 10.20 -6.59
N ASN A 233 -13.62 9.05 -6.85
CA ASN A 233 -13.43 8.47 -8.18
C ASN A 233 -14.21 7.15 -8.24
N SER A 234 -15.46 7.22 -8.70
CA SER A 234 -16.36 6.06 -8.79
C SER A 234 -16.53 5.62 -10.23
N THR A 235 -16.04 4.44 -10.58
CA THR A 235 -16.05 3.93 -11.97
C THR A 235 -15.39 4.92 -12.95
N GLY A 236 -14.65 5.89 -12.45
CA GLY A 236 -13.99 6.94 -13.21
C GLY A 236 -12.52 6.62 -13.46
N GLU A 237 -11.92 7.31 -14.41
CA GLU A 237 -10.52 7.16 -14.76
C GLU A 237 -9.74 8.46 -14.51
N ILE A 238 -8.60 8.36 -13.85
CA ILE A 238 -7.63 9.43 -13.68
C ILE A 238 -6.28 8.87 -14.14
N GLN A 239 -5.84 9.30 -15.31
CA GLN A 239 -4.65 8.73 -15.94
C GLN A 239 -3.69 9.83 -16.42
N SER A 240 -2.40 9.65 -16.15
CA SER A 240 -1.33 10.52 -16.59
C SER A 240 -0.15 9.73 -17.18
N THR A 241 0.47 10.25 -18.24
CA THR A 241 1.78 9.76 -18.71
C THR A 241 2.94 10.31 -17.87
N LYS A 242 2.67 11.17 -16.88
CA LYS A 242 3.62 11.76 -15.93
C LYS A 242 3.16 11.44 -14.51
N THR A 243 3.20 12.41 -13.62
CA THR A 243 2.85 12.27 -12.21
C THR A 243 1.38 12.57 -11.95
N ILE A 244 0.76 11.84 -11.04
CA ILE A 244 -0.52 12.18 -10.41
C ILE A 244 -0.27 12.57 -8.97
N SER A 245 -0.74 13.75 -8.56
CA SER A 245 -0.72 14.21 -7.17
C SER A 245 -2.13 14.60 -6.73
N ILE A 246 -2.62 14.00 -5.65
CA ILE A 246 -3.94 14.27 -5.06
C ILE A 246 -3.74 14.75 -3.62
N GLU A 247 -4.21 15.95 -3.32
CA GLU A 247 -4.12 16.59 -2.01
C GLU A 247 -5.50 16.96 -1.48
N THR A 248 -5.88 16.44 -0.33
CA THR A 248 -7.19 16.74 0.27
C THR A 248 -7.09 17.17 1.73
N LYS A 249 -5.87 17.47 2.21
CA LYS A 249 -5.63 17.81 3.63
C LYS A 249 -6.17 16.70 4.55
N GLU A 250 -7.25 16.98 5.28
CA GLU A 250 -7.91 16.03 6.19
C GLU A 250 -9.15 15.35 5.57
N ALA A 251 -9.53 15.73 4.35
CA ALA A 251 -10.67 15.14 3.69
C ALA A 251 -10.33 13.79 3.05
N LYS A 252 -11.34 12.99 2.78
CA LYS A 252 -11.17 11.64 2.26
C LYS A 252 -10.86 11.59 0.76
N VAL A 253 -10.21 10.51 0.34
CA VAL A 253 -10.13 10.08 -1.06
C VAL A 253 -10.76 8.69 -1.18
N ASP A 254 -11.83 8.59 -1.98
CA ASP A 254 -12.54 7.36 -2.28
C ASP A 254 -12.29 6.97 -3.75
N ASN A 255 -11.52 5.91 -3.99
CA ASN A 255 -11.38 5.25 -5.30
C ASN A 255 -12.18 3.96 -5.24
N ILE A 256 -13.36 3.93 -5.84
CA ILE A 256 -14.36 2.89 -5.58
C ILE A 256 -15.05 2.38 -6.86
N SER A 257 -15.59 1.18 -6.78
CA SER A 257 -16.50 0.62 -7.79
C SER A 257 -15.90 0.56 -9.20
N GLY A 258 -14.64 0.16 -9.31
CA GLY A 258 -13.89 0.12 -10.58
C GLY A 258 -13.22 1.46 -10.94
N GLY A 259 -13.04 2.35 -9.98
CA GLY A 259 -12.23 3.55 -10.18
C GLY A 259 -10.78 3.22 -10.50
N ASN A 260 -10.20 3.91 -11.47
CA ASN A 260 -8.81 3.76 -11.87
C ASN A 260 -8.03 5.05 -11.62
N ILE A 261 -6.89 4.94 -10.93
CA ILE A 261 -5.90 6.02 -10.80
C ILE A 261 -4.56 5.45 -11.24
N SER A 262 -4.03 5.88 -12.38
CA SER A 262 -2.82 5.30 -12.93
C SER A 262 -1.88 6.33 -13.56
N ALA A 263 -0.58 6.19 -13.30
CA ALA A 263 0.45 7.06 -13.84
C ALA A 263 1.65 6.27 -14.41
N ASP A 264 2.24 6.81 -15.48
CA ASP A 264 3.53 6.32 -15.95
C ASP A 264 4.68 6.84 -15.07
N GLY A 265 4.54 8.00 -14.43
CA GLY A 265 5.38 8.51 -13.35
C GLY A 265 4.84 8.14 -11.97
N ASN A 266 5.08 8.99 -10.98
CA ASN A 266 4.67 8.76 -9.60
C ASN A 266 3.15 8.91 -9.40
N VAL A 267 2.60 8.19 -8.41
CA VAL A 267 1.30 8.49 -7.82
C VAL A 267 1.52 8.92 -6.37
N ILE A 268 1.09 10.12 -6.03
CA ILE A 268 1.23 10.71 -4.69
C ILE A 268 -0.16 11.09 -4.17
N ILE A 269 -0.54 10.56 -3.02
CA ILE A 269 -1.84 10.84 -2.39
C ILE A 269 -1.61 11.32 -0.96
N ASN A 270 -1.94 12.59 -0.70
CA ASN A 270 -1.95 13.20 0.63
C ASN A 270 -3.39 13.48 1.03
N SER A 271 -3.93 12.72 1.97
CA SER A 271 -5.35 12.77 2.29
C SER A 271 -5.65 12.56 3.78
N GLY A 272 -6.91 12.65 4.13
CA GLY A 272 -7.43 12.01 5.32
C GLY A 272 -7.66 10.51 5.06
N GLU A 273 -8.84 9.99 5.39
CA GLU A 273 -9.17 8.58 5.10
C GLU A 273 -9.02 8.27 3.60
N PHE A 274 -8.39 7.13 3.31
CA PHE A 274 -8.22 6.66 1.93
C PHE A 274 -8.90 5.30 1.73
N LYS A 275 -9.74 5.19 0.68
CA LYS A 275 -10.39 3.94 0.28
C LYS A 275 -10.05 3.57 -1.15
N ASN A 276 -9.64 2.32 -1.34
CA ASN A 276 -9.51 1.65 -2.63
C ASN A 276 -10.37 0.38 -2.60
N ASN A 277 -11.62 0.48 -3.01
CA ASN A 277 -12.57 -0.65 -2.93
C ASN A 277 -12.98 -1.10 -4.33
N ALA A 278 -12.72 -2.37 -4.65
CA ALA A 278 -12.93 -2.96 -5.98
C ALA A 278 -12.36 -2.06 -7.10
N SER A 279 -11.17 -1.52 -6.91
CA SER A 279 -10.61 -0.43 -7.71
C SER A 279 -9.10 -0.59 -7.88
N TYR A 280 -8.51 0.20 -8.76
CA TYR A 280 -7.10 0.08 -9.13
C TYR A 280 -6.34 1.38 -8.89
N ILE A 281 -5.14 1.25 -8.31
CA ILE A 281 -4.15 2.33 -8.24
C ILE A 281 -2.82 1.78 -8.72
N ALA A 282 -2.23 2.43 -9.72
CA ALA A 282 -0.96 1.98 -10.28
C ALA A 282 0.01 3.12 -10.57
N SER A 283 1.28 2.83 -10.38
CA SER A 283 2.40 3.66 -10.79
C SER A 283 3.43 2.82 -11.53
N LYS A 284 3.90 3.27 -12.69
CA LYS A 284 5.08 2.67 -13.33
C LYS A 284 6.39 3.14 -12.68
N ASP A 285 6.32 4.08 -11.73
CA ASP A 285 7.44 4.53 -10.90
C ASP A 285 7.11 4.25 -9.42
N LYS A 286 7.00 5.25 -8.57
CA LYS A 286 6.74 5.12 -7.13
C LYS A 286 5.30 5.48 -6.78
N LEU A 287 4.77 4.81 -5.78
CA LEU A 287 3.48 5.11 -5.21
C LEU A 287 3.65 5.48 -3.74
N ASP A 288 3.19 6.68 -3.36
CA ASP A 288 3.25 7.20 -1.98
C ASP A 288 1.84 7.61 -1.52
N ILE A 289 1.37 6.98 -0.42
CA ILE A 289 0.08 7.29 0.20
C ILE A 289 0.31 7.74 1.65
N GLN A 290 -0.09 8.97 1.93
CA GLN A 290 -0.02 9.61 3.25
C GLN A 290 -1.43 10.00 3.71
N THR A 291 -1.90 9.44 4.82
CA THR A 291 -3.26 9.71 5.30
C THR A 291 -3.32 10.52 6.60
N ASN A 292 -2.22 11.16 7.00
CA ASN A 292 -2.17 11.96 8.23
C ASN A 292 -2.65 11.18 9.48
N GLY A 293 -2.33 9.88 9.55
CA GLY A 293 -2.74 8.98 10.62
C GLY A 293 -4.21 8.55 10.58
N LYS A 294 -4.95 8.84 9.50
CA LYS A 294 -6.30 8.32 9.26
C LYS A 294 -6.25 6.92 8.63
N PRO A 295 -7.36 6.17 8.66
CA PRO A 295 -7.39 4.81 8.12
C PRO A 295 -7.16 4.73 6.61
N ILE A 296 -6.58 3.60 6.21
CA ILE A 296 -6.60 3.10 4.82
C ILE A 296 -7.44 1.83 4.76
N THR A 297 -8.24 1.73 3.69
CA THR A 297 -8.98 0.52 3.35
C THR A 297 -8.67 0.16 1.89
N ASN A 298 -8.09 -1.03 1.67
CA ASN A 298 -7.89 -1.64 0.36
C ASN A 298 -8.62 -2.98 0.36
N THR A 299 -9.82 -3.02 -0.20
CA THR A 299 -10.73 -4.17 -0.06
C THR A 299 -11.34 -4.58 -1.40
N ALA A 300 -11.68 -5.87 -1.51
CA ALA A 300 -12.24 -6.47 -2.72
C ALA A 300 -11.37 -6.15 -3.97
N THR A 301 -10.03 -6.23 -3.79
CA THR A 301 -9.05 -5.88 -4.83
C THR A 301 -8.13 -7.06 -5.18
N VAL A 302 -8.56 -8.30 -4.91
CA VAL A 302 -7.88 -9.51 -5.39
C VAL A 302 -8.31 -9.81 -6.82
N GLY A 303 -7.37 -9.90 -7.74
CA GLY A 303 -7.61 -10.20 -9.14
C GLY A 303 -6.79 -9.34 -10.10
N GLU A 304 -6.98 -9.53 -11.39
CA GLU A 304 -6.32 -8.72 -12.42
C GLU A 304 -6.93 -7.32 -12.52
N GLY A 305 -6.07 -6.31 -12.65
CA GLY A 305 -6.48 -4.92 -12.86
C GLY A 305 -7.13 -4.26 -11.64
N VAL A 306 -6.92 -4.79 -10.43
CA VAL A 306 -7.39 -4.20 -9.18
C VAL A 306 -6.28 -4.20 -8.13
N GLY A 307 -6.41 -3.39 -7.08
CA GLY A 307 -5.45 -3.30 -5.99
C GLY A 307 -4.51 -2.10 -6.07
N ILE A 308 -3.41 -2.21 -5.37
CA ILE A 308 -2.37 -1.19 -5.29
C ILE A 308 -1.09 -1.76 -5.92
N SER A 309 -0.54 -1.09 -6.94
CA SER A 309 0.62 -1.59 -7.67
C SER A 309 1.65 -0.49 -7.97
N ALA A 310 2.93 -0.82 -7.87
CA ALA A 310 4.01 0.05 -8.33
C ALA A 310 5.21 -0.72 -8.86
N THR A 311 5.97 -0.09 -9.78
CA THR A 311 7.19 -0.70 -10.30
C THR A 311 8.40 -0.43 -9.40
N ASN A 312 8.60 0.81 -8.96
CA ASN A 312 9.83 1.22 -8.25
C ASN A 312 9.63 1.42 -6.74
N GLY A 313 8.52 0.96 -6.20
CA GLY A 313 8.26 0.88 -4.76
C GLY A 313 6.95 1.52 -4.32
N ILE A 314 6.47 1.02 -3.19
CA ILE A 314 5.25 1.48 -2.54
C ILE A 314 5.60 1.94 -1.13
N LYS A 315 5.17 3.16 -0.78
CA LYS A 315 5.25 3.69 0.56
C LYS A 315 3.87 4.09 1.06
N ILE A 316 3.51 3.58 2.22
CA ILE A 316 2.22 3.84 2.86
C ILE A 316 2.45 4.29 4.30
N ASN A 317 2.02 5.52 4.62
CA ASN A 317 1.94 6.02 5.98
C ASN A 317 0.49 6.30 6.35
N SER A 318 -0.03 5.59 7.33
CA SER A 318 -1.45 5.64 7.66
C SER A 318 -1.72 5.54 9.16
N GLY A 319 -2.99 5.56 9.53
CA GLY A 319 -3.48 4.99 10.76
C GLY A 319 -3.78 3.50 10.59
N LEU A 320 -4.93 3.03 11.10
CA LEU A 320 -5.39 1.66 10.86
C LEU A 320 -5.34 1.32 9.35
N PHE A 321 -4.66 0.23 9.00
CA PHE A 321 -4.66 -0.24 7.63
C PHE A 321 -5.44 -1.56 7.52
N ASN A 322 -6.48 -1.55 6.72
CA ASN A 322 -7.31 -2.72 6.45
C ASN A 322 -7.14 -3.17 4.99
N ASN A 323 -6.41 -4.26 4.79
CA ASN A 323 -6.18 -4.93 3.51
C ASN A 323 -6.94 -6.26 3.49
N LYS A 324 -8.27 -6.21 3.63
CA LYS A 324 -9.13 -7.40 3.59
C LYS A 324 -9.54 -7.71 2.15
N GLU A 325 -9.27 -8.95 1.70
CA GLU A 325 -9.46 -9.31 0.28
C GLU A 325 -8.77 -8.31 -0.65
N GLY A 326 -7.61 -7.79 -0.20
CA GLY A 326 -6.85 -6.75 -0.87
C GLY A 326 -5.56 -7.27 -1.49
N GLN A 327 -5.10 -6.60 -2.54
CA GLN A 327 -3.85 -6.92 -3.21
C GLN A 327 -2.93 -5.71 -3.25
N ILE A 328 -1.66 -5.92 -2.90
CA ILE A 328 -0.59 -4.92 -2.96
C ILE A 328 0.63 -5.55 -3.63
N ASN A 329 1.09 -4.99 -4.74
CA ASN A 329 2.19 -5.56 -5.52
C ASN A 329 3.25 -4.51 -5.85
N SER A 330 4.52 -4.84 -5.63
CA SER A 330 5.65 -4.02 -6.07
C SER A 330 6.70 -4.86 -6.80
N LYS A 331 7.26 -4.32 -7.89
CA LYS A 331 8.46 -4.90 -8.50
C LYS A 331 9.75 -4.47 -7.78
N SER A 332 9.65 -3.71 -6.70
CA SER A 332 10.73 -3.25 -5.83
C SER A 332 10.29 -3.40 -4.38
N VAL A 333 10.46 -2.39 -3.55
CA VAL A 333 10.19 -2.42 -2.11
C VAL A 333 8.73 -2.08 -1.77
N ILE A 334 8.29 -2.55 -0.59
CA ILE A 334 7.03 -2.12 0.06
C ILE A 334 7.37 -1.68 1.48
N ASP A 335 7.03 -0.44 1.82
CA ASP A 335 7.19 0.14 3.15
C ASP A 335 5.83 0.58 3.69
N ILE A 336 5.37 -0.05 4.77
CA ILE A 336 4.08 0.22 5.41
C ILE A 336 4.32 0.64 6.86
N ASN A 337 3.93 1.86 7.19
CA ASN A 337 3.94 2.39 8.55
C ASN A 337 2.52 2.83 8.95
N THR A 338 1.96 2.20 9.97
CA THR A 338 0.61 2.49 10.45
C THR A 338 0.59 3.43 11.66
N ASN A 339 1.70 4.06 12.00
CA ASN A 339 1.80 4.94 13.17
C ASN A 339 1.28 4.26 14.46
N LEU A 340 1.76 3.04 14.71
CA LEU A 340 1.40 2.20 15.87
C LEU A 340 -0.06 1.74 15.90
N LYS A 341 -0.83 1.93 14.83
CA LYS A 341 -2.18 1.37 14.69
C LYS A 341 -2.11 -0.01 14.06
N ASP A 342 -3.19 -0.75 14.17
CA ASP A 342 -3.23 -2.14 13.70
C ASP A 342 -3.14 -2.24 12.18
N PHE A 343 -2.57 -3.34 11.73
CA PHE A 343 -2.49 -3.73 10.33
C PHE A 343 -3.20 -5.07 10.13
N ASN A 344 -4.25 -5.06 9.30
CA ASN A 344 -5.01 -6.25 8.94
C ASN A 344 -4.74 -6.63 7.48
N ASN A 345 -4.12 -7.78 7.27
CA ASN A 345 -3.95 -8.44 5.99
C ASN A 345 -4.74 -9.76 6.06
N ILE A 346 -6.01 -9.74 5.63
CA ILE A 346 -6.94 -10.87 5.80
C ILE A 346 -7.49 -11.27 4.45
N ASP A 347 -7.38 -12.56 4.10
CA ASP A 347 -7.75 -13.11 2.78
C ASP A 347 -7.09 -12.30 1.63
N ALA A 348 -5.81 -11.90 1.81
CA ALA A 348 -5.16 -10.84 1.05
C ALA A 348 -3.73 -11.19 0.64
N TYR A 349 -3.20 -10.45 -0.35
CA TYR A 349 -1.86 -10.68 -0.89
C TYR A 349 -1.02 -9.40 -0.84
N ILE A 350 0.22 -9.54 -0.35
CA ILE A 350 1.26 -8.51 -0.41
C ILE A 350 2.52 -9.15 -0.98
N ASP A 351 2.90 -8.74 -2.18
CA ASP A 351 4.05 -9.30 -2.88
C ASP A 351 5.03 -8.22 -3.31
N ALA A 352 6.32 -8.41 -3.01
CA ALA A 352 7.40 -7.55 -3.46
C ALA A 352 8.54 -8.36 -4.08
N SER A 353 9.16 -7.80 -5.13
CA SER A 353 10.42 -8.34 -5.64
C SER A 353 11.64 -7.86 -4.82
N GLY A 354 11.53 -6.74 -4.10
CA GLY A 354 12.49 -6.24 -3.12
C GLY A 354 11.96 -6.39 -1.70
N ASP A 355 12.54 -5.66 -0.76
CA ASP A 355 12.25 -5.78 0.66
C ASP A 355 10.81 -5.34 1.01
N ILE A 356 10.24 -6.02 2.01
CA ILE A 356 9.01 -5.59 2.66
C ILE A 356 9.35 -5.18 4.09
N SER A 357 8.99 -3.94 4.45
CA SER A 357 9.06 -3.41 5.82
C SER A 357 7.67 -3.06 6.32
N ILE A 358 7.30 -3.60 7.48
CA ILE A 358 6.02 -3.31 8.15
C ILE A 358 6.30 -2.85 9.58
N ASN A 359 5.92 -1.60 9.86
CA ASN A 359 5.94 -1.01 11.19
C ASN A 359 4.50 -0.70 11.61
N SER A 360 3.97 -1.44 12.58
CA SER A 360 2.55 -1.36 12.93
C SER A 360 2.28 -1.52 14.43
N GLY A 361 1.02 -1.39 14.84
CA GLY A 361 0.49 -1.97 16.07
C GLY A 361 0.30 -3.48 15.91
N ALA A 362 -0.78 -4.05 16.44
CA ALA A 362 -1.05 -5.46 16.25
C ALA A 362 -1.20 -5.79 14.75
N MET A 363 -0.62 -6.92 14.33
CA MET A 363 -0.69 -7.38 12.94
C MET A 363 -1.53 -8.66 12.85
N ASN A 364 -2.42 -8.69 11.88
CA ASN A 364 -3.22 -9.89 11.56
C ASN A 364 -2.98 -10.29 10.10
N ASN A 365 -2.37 -11.45 9.89
CA ASN A 365 -2.12 -12.07 8.58
C ASN A 365 -2.86 -13.41 8.47
N THR A 366 -4.19 -13.37 8.51
CA THR A 366 -5.04 -14.57 8.46
C THR A 366 -5.41 -14.90 7.01
N HIS A 367 -5.22 -16.18 6.59
CA HIS A 367 -5.46 -16.69 5.23
C HIS A 367 -4.81 -15.83 4.14
N SER A 368 -3.59 -15.34 4.40
CA SER A 368 -2.99 -14.31 3.58
C SER A 368 -1.55 -14.62 3.23
N ARG A 369 -1.06 -14.00 2.17
CA ARG A 369 0.34 -14.01 1.79
C ARG A 369 0.97 -12.64 2.02
N LEU A 370 2.15 -12.65 2.66
CA LEU A 370 3.09 -11.56 2.68
C LEU A 370 4.43 -12.15 2.19
N ARG A 371 4.85 -11.80 0.99
CA ARG A 371 6.04 -12.39 0.36
C ARG A 371 6.96 -11.35 -0.23
N SER A 372 8.22 -11.43 0.14
CA SER A 372 9.34 -10.75 -0.48
C SER A 372 10.27 -11.76 -1.16
N VAL A 373 10.86 -11.41 -2.31
CA VAL A 373 11.92 -12.21 -2.94
C VAL A 373 13.26 -12.01 -2.20
N THR A 374 13.42 -10.92 -1.47
CA THR A 374 14.64 -10.57 -0.71
C THR A 374 14.40 -10.70 0.79
N ARG A 375 14.04 -9.62 1.47
CA ARG A 375 13.91 -9.54 2.93
C ARG A 375 12.49 -9.20 3.37
N VAL A 376 12.09 -9.74 4.54
CA VAL A 376 10.91 -9.26 5.28
C VAL A 376 11.34 -8.74 6.65
N GLU A 377 10.90 -7.55 6.99
CA GLU A 377 11.05 -6.95 8.31
C GLU A 377 9.69 -6.59 8.89
N ILE A 378 9.39 -7.07 10.09
CA ILE A 378 8.13 -6.81 10.81
C ILE A 378 8.45 -6.33 12.21
N ASP A 379 7.97 -5.14 12.56
CA ASP A 379 7.96 -4.62 13.93
C ASP A 379 6.54 -4.23 14.32
N THR A 380 5.99 -4.91 15.31
CA THR A 380 4.65 -4.60 15.85
C THR A 380 4.71 -3.67 17.06
N ASN A 381 5.86 -3.10 17.36
CA ASN A 381 6.05 -2.17 18.48
C ASN A 381 5.54 -2.76 19.82
N GLY A 382 5.88 -4.01 20.08
CA GLY A 382 5.47 -4.70 21.29
C GLY A 382 3.99 -5.11 21.32
N LYS A 383 3.37 -5.31 20.18
CA LYS A 383 2.02 -5.88 20.03
C LYS A 383 2.10 -7.28 19.40
N ALA A 384 0.96 -7.95 19.36
CA ALA A 384 0.87 -9.32 18.88
C ALA A 384 0.84 -9.41 17.35
N LEU A 385 1.38 -10.53 16.85
CA LEU A 385 1.22 -11.02 15.47
C LEU A 385 0.31 -12.23 15.46
N LYS A 386 -0.69 -12.22 14.58
CA LYS A 386 -1.48 -13.40 14.23
C LYS A 386 -1.17 -13.78 12.80
N ASN A 387 -0.73 -15.03 12.57
CA ASN A 387 -0.44 -15.59 11.26
C ASN A 387 -1.07 -16.99 11.19
N THR A 388 -2.33 -17.06 10.75
CA THR A 388 -3.12 -18.29 10.86
C THR A 388 -3.88 -18.60 9.59
N GLY A 389 -4.38 -19.82 9.46
CA GLY A 389 -5.42 -20.14 8.49
C GLY A 389 -4.95 -20.88 7.26
N MET A 390 -3.87 -21.64 7.35
CA MET A 390 -3.55 -22.66 6.34
C MET A 390 -4.28 -23.95 6.67
N THR A 391 -4.98 -24.53 5.69
CA THR A 391 -5.53 -25.87 5.82
C THR A 391 -4.45 -26.92 5.47
N ALA A 392 -4.54 -28.13 6.02
CA ALA A 392 -3.59 -29.20 5.74
C ALA A 392 -3.44 -29.51 4.24
N ASP A 393 -4.48 -29.29 3.45
CA ASP A 393 -4.48 -29.52 2.00
C ASP A 393 -3.75 -28.43 1.20
N THR A 394 -3.46 -27.27 1.79
CA THR A 394 -2.71 -26.17 1.17
C THR A 394 -1.24 -26.12 1.59
N ALA A 395 -0.78 -27.06 2.42
CA ALA A 395 0.62 -27.12 2.87
C ALA A 395 1.63 -27.39 1.74
N SER A 396 1.17 -27.77 0.55
CA SER A 396 1.97 -27.89 -0.67
C SER A 396 1.97 -26.62 -1.53
N ASP A 397 1.14 -25.65 -1.21
CA ASP A 397 1.10 -24.37 -1.93
C ASP A 397 1.94 -23.35 -1.15
N ASP A 398 3.14 -23.08 -1.63
CA ASP A 398 4.08 -22.06 -1.09
C ASP A 398 3.49 -20.64 -1.07
N SER A 399 2.18 -20.51 -1.26
CA SER A 399 1.51 -19.24 -1.56
C SER A 399 1.04 -18.47 -0.34
N LEU A 400 0.77 -19.09 0.81
CA LEU A 400 0.27 -18.40 2.02
C LEU A 400 1.29 -18.36 3.15
N GLY A 401 1.22 -17.33 3.99
CA GLY A 401 2.11 -17.12 5.13
C GLY A 401 2.95 -15.86 5.04
N ILE A 402 3.99 -15.79 5.85
CA ILE A 402 5.02 -14.74 5.84
C ILE A 402 6.30 -15.34 5.30
N LEU A 403 6.70 -14.91 4.10
CA LEU A 403 7.76 -15.57 3.32
C LEU A 403 8.81 -14.55 2.87
N SER A 404 10.09 -14.88 3.00
CA SER A 404 11.19 -14.08 2.44
C SER A 404 12.27 -14.96 1.78
N GLY A 405 13.04 -14.33 0.91
CA GLY A 405 14.16 -14.98 0.20
C GLY A 405 15.46 -14.99 1.00
N LEU A 406 16.58 -14.98 0.26
CA LEU A 406 17.92 -15.20 0.81
C LEU A 406 18.44 -14.09 1.74
N ASP A 407 17.94 -12.87 1.64
CA ASP A 407 18.38 -11.75 2.49
C ASP A 407 17.78 -11.82 3.92
N GLY A 408 16.97 -12.83 4.16
CA GLY A 408 16.52 -13.23 5.49
C GLY A 408 15.25 -12.54 5.98
N MET A 409 14.99 -12.74 7.28
CA MET A 409 13.78 -12.22 7.93
C MET A 409 14.11 -11.68 9.32
N THR A 410 13.52 -10.53 9.65
CA THR A 410 13.56 -9.96 11.01
C THR A 410 12.13 -9.77 11.51
N VAL A 411 11.82 -10.30 12.70
CA VAL A 411 10.50 -10.22 13.33
C VAL A 411 10.65 -9.76 14.76
N ASN A 412 10.08 -8.62 15.12
CA ASN A 412 10.04 -8.05 16.48
C ASN A 412 8.58 -7.88 16.92
N ILE A 413 8.15 -8.71 17.88
CA ILE A 413 6.74 -8.77 18.29
C ILE A 413 6.60 -9.03 19.81
N ALA A 414 5.35 -8.95 20.33
CA ALA A 414 5.03 -9.40 21.67
C ALA A 414 3.75 -10.26 21.66
N GLY A 415 3.96 -11.57 21.49
CA GLY A 415 2.94 -12.59 21.31
C GLY A 415 2.73 -13.00 19.86
N LEU A 416 2.75 -14.30 19.63
CA LEU A 416 2.51 -14.91 18.31
C LEU A 416 1.42 -15.97 18.40
N ASN A 417 0.43 -15.84 17.52
CA ASN A 417 -0.41 -16.96 17.15
C ASN A 417 -0.05 -17.38 15.72
N ASN A 418 0.67 -18.50 15.59
CA ASN A 418 1.04 -19.13 14.31
C ASN A 418 0.33 -20.47 14.12
N ASP A 419 -0.85 -20.64 14.70
CA ASP A 419 -1.60 -21.89 14.56
C ASP A 419 -1.99 -22.12 13.11
N GLN A 420 -1.52 -23.22 12.52
CA GLN A 420 -1.66 -23.51 11.09
C GLN A 420 -1.06 -22.43 10.18
N GLY A 421 -0.09 -21.65 10.66
CA GLY A 421 0.59 -20.61 9.90
C GLY A 421 1.99 -21.03 9.43
N ILE A 422 2.50 -20.35 8.41
CA ILE A 422 3.87 -20.48 7.94
C ILE A 422 4.60 -19.16 8.10
N ILE A 423 5.78 -19.20 8.72
CA ILE A 423 6.76 -18.10 8.72
C ILE A 423 8.07 -18.74 8.23
N ALA A 424 8.53 -18.35 7.03
CA ALA A 424 9.68 -18.98 6.42
C ALA A 424 10.58 -18.00 5.67
N THR A 425 11.88 -18.27 5.71
CA THR A 425 12.88 -17.54 4.92
C THR A 425 13.89 -18.54 4.33
N ASP A 426 14.44 -18.21 3.16
CA ASP A 426 15.55 -18.95 2.58
C ASP A 426 16.90 -18.54 3.19
N GLY A 427 17.00 -17.34 3.78
CA GLY A 427 18.17 -16.83 4.50
C GLY A 427 18.09 -16.99 6.01
N ASP A 428 18.82 -16.16 6.74
CA ASP A 428 18.83 -16.13 8.19
C ASP A 428 17.53 -15.55 8.76
N MET A 429 17.15 -16.02 9.95
CA MET A 429 16.00 -15.50 10.67
C MET A 429 16.40 -14.94 12.04
N ASN A 430 16.06 -13.66 12.27
CA ASN A 430 16.13 -13.02 13.58
C ASN A 430 14.70 -12.83 14.12
N PHE A 431 14.31 -13.68 15.06
CA PHE A 431 12.95 -13.69 15.61
C PHE A 431 12.98 -13.33 17.11
N THR A 432 12.45 -12.17 17.44
CA THR A 432 12.32 -11.69 18.83
C THR A 432 10.86 -11.55 19.20
N ASN A 433 10.42 -12.32 20.17
CA ASN A 433 9.07 -12.25 20.73
C ASN A 433 9.13 -12.00 22.23
N LYS A 434 8.53 -10.93 22.69
CA LYS A 434 8.40 -10.61 24.14
C LYS A 434 7.04 -11.07 24.67
N GLY A 435 6.73 -12.36 24.56
CA GLY A 435 5.47 -12.94 24.99
C GLY A 435 5.37 -14.42 24.63
N ASP A 436 4.17 -14.98 24.71
CA ASP A 436 3.91 -16.39 24.42
C ASP A 436 3.73 -16.64 22.93
N ILE A 437 4.11 -17.86 22.50
CA ILE A 437 3.87 -18.36 21.13
C ILE A 437 2.93 -19.56 21.20
N THR A 438 1.89 -19.54 20.35
CA THR A 438 1.19 -20.76 19.96
C THR A 438 1.57 -21.11 18.51
N ASN A 439 1.98 -22.37 18.29
CA ASN A 439 2.43 -22.88 16.99
C ASN A 439 1.81 -24.27 16.71
N LYS A 440 0.50 -24.38 16.94
CA LYS A 440 -0.21 -25.65 16.71
C LYS A 440 -0.37 -25.88 15.21
N TRP A 441 0.25 -26.98 14.71
CA TRP A 441 0.30 -27.28 13.27
C TRP A 441 0.94 -26.18 12.42
N GLY A 442 1.62 -25.21 13.05
CA GLY A 442 2.32 -24.12 12.37
C GLY A 442 3.79 -24.45 12.12
N HIS A 443 4.40 -23.75 11.18
CA HIS A 443 5.80 -23.92 10.83
C HIS A 443 6.55 -22.60 10.88
N ILE A 444 7.73 -22.61 11.56
CA ILE A 444 8.69 -21.49 11.56
C ILE A 444 10.01 -22.06 11.02
N LYS A 445 10.51 -21.54 9.89
CA LYS A 445 11.64 -22.13 9.17
C LYS A 445 12.64 -21.07 8.71
N SER A 446 13.89 -21.25 9.07
CA SER A 446 15.05 -20.54 8.51
C SER A 446 15.82 -21.45 7.55
N GLY A 447 16.11 -20.97 6.35
CA GLY A 447 17.02 -21.61 5.41
C GLY A 447 18.49 -21.38 5.74
N GLY A 448 18.80 -20.39 6.60
CA GLY A 448 20.09 -20.06 7.15
C GLY A 448 20.15 -20.32 8.66
N TYR A 449 20.84 -19.41 9.37
CA TYR A 449 20.96 -19.42 10.83
C TYR A 449 19.69 -18.87 11.50
N LEU A 450 19.26 -19.50 12.60
CA LEU A 450 18.09 -19.09 13.36
C LEU A 450 18.49 -18.47 14.71
N THR A 451 18.28 -17.18 14.88
CA THR A 451 18.26 -16.53 16.19
C THR A 451 16.82 -16.38 16.64
N PHE A 452 16.44 -17.08 17.71
CA PHE A 452 15.05 -17.15 18.15
C PHE A 452 14.94 -16.89 19.66
N SER A 453 14.14 -15.92 20.04
CA SER A 453 13.89 -15.63 21.46
C SER A 453 12.40 -15.42 21.73
N SER A 454 11.90 -15.99 22.86
CA SER A 454 10.52 -15.86 23.30
C SER A 454 10.38 -16.11 24.81
N ASP A 455 9.23 -15.81 25.39
CA ASP A 455 8.95 -16.21 26.78
C ASP A 455 8.58 -17.68 26.83
N LYS A 456 7.58 -18.09 26.07
CA LYS A 456 7.14 -19.49 25.98
C LYS A 456 6.80 -19.86 24.55
N ILE A 457 6.92 -21.14 24.24
CA ILE A 457 6.32 -21.72 23.03
C ILE A 457 5.48 -22.95 23.40
N LYS A 458 4.29 -23.03 22.79
CA LYS A 458 3.47 -24.26 22.68
C LYS A 458 3.52 -24.74 21.25
N ASN A 459 4.42 -25.72 20.99
CA ASN A 459 4.66 -26.25 19.65
C ASN A 459 3.91 -27.58 19.42
N LEU A 460 2.61 -27.59 19.64
CA LEU A 460 1.80 -28.81 19.54
C LEU A 460 1.59 -29.19 18.05
N TYR A 461 2.20 -30.30 17.64
CA TYR A 461 2.27 -30.75 16.23
C TYR A 461 2.89 -29.72 15.28
N GLY A 462 3.55 -28.70 15.78
CA GLY A 462 4.18 -27.65 14.99
C GLY A 462 5.66 -27.95 14.70
N GLY A 463 6.26 -27.13 13.85
CA GLY A 463 7.66 -27.23 13.44
C GLY A 463 8.46 -25.97 13.69
N LEU A 464 9.73 -26.15 14.16
CA LEU A 464 10.77 -25.12 14.16
C LEU A 464 12.00 -25.69 13.45
N ALA A 465 12.53 -24.99 12.43
CA ALA A 465 13.64 -25.49 11.65
C ALA A 465 14.70 -24.46 11.31
N SER A 466 15.97 -24.92 11.22
CA SER A 466 17.11 -24.15 10.67
C SER A 466 18.05 -25.06 9.90
N LYS A 467 18.85 -24.51 8.97
CA LYS A 467 19.80 -25.30 8.16
C LYS A 467 21.26 -25.10 8.53
N THR A 468 21.66 -23.98 9.10
CA THR A 468 23.11 -23.70 9.31
C THR A 468 23.49 -23.48 10.78
N GLY A 469 22.55 -23.68 11.69
CA GLY A 469 22.72 -23.51 13.13
C GLY A 469 21.56 -22.74 13.75
N ALA A 470 21.52 -22.74 15.08
CA ALA A 470 20.46 -22.01 15.79
C ALA A 470 20.91 -21.60 17.20
N ASN A 471 20.41 -20.42 17.61
CA ASN A 471 20.39 -20.01 19.01
C ASN A 471 18.93 -19.77 19.41
N VAL A 472 18.36 -20.73 20.15
CA VAL A 472 16.93 -20.73 20.53
C VAL A 472 16.85 -20.55 22.04
N THR A 473 16.25 -19.44 22.48
CA THR A 473 16.17 -19.05 23.90
C THR A 473 14.74 -18.78 24.32
N PHE A 474 14.32 -19.39 25.42
CA PHE A 474 13.05 -19.09 26.09
C PHE A 474 13.33 -18.61 27.52
N SER A 475 12.67 -17.52 27.92
CA SER A 475 12.80 -17.03 29.30
C SER A 475 12.04 -17.88 30.33
N GLN A 476 11.12 -18.75 29.89
CA GLN A 476 10.30 -19.60 30.77
C GLN A 476 10.24 -21.07 30.28
N THR A 477 9.46 -21.38 29.23
CA THR A 477 9.16 -22.77 28.88
C THR A 477 9.24 -23.00 27.37
N LEU A 478 9.94 -24.07 27.02
CA LEU A 478 9.82 -24.73 25.72
C LEU A 478 8.90 -25.93 25.86
N ASP A 479 7.69 -25.88 25.30
CA ASP A 479 6.77 -27.03 25.24
C ASP A 479 6.67 -27.53 23.79
N ASN A 480 7.42 -28.60 23.50
CA ASN A 480 7.47 -29.31 22.21
C ASN A 480 6.63 -30.59 22.23
N ASN A 481 5.49 -30.57 22.90
CA ASN A 481 4.64 -31.75 23.03
C ASN A 481 4.06 -32.15 21.65
N PHE A 482 4.42 -33.34 21.15
CA PHE A 482 4.17 -33.81 19.78
C PHE A 482 4.74 -32.89 18.67
N GLY A 483 5.56 -31.90 18.98
CA GLY A 483 6.14 -31.00 18.00
C GLY A 483 7.48 -31.50 17.47
N VAL A 484 8.01 -30.82 16.46
CA VAL A 484 9.28 -31.13 15.81
C VAL A 484 10.19 -29.93 15.79
N PHE A 485 11.39 -30.05 16.34
CA PHE A 485 12.51 -29.13 16.11
C PHE A 485 13.52 -29.84 15.22
N TYR A 486 13.81 -29.26 14.05
CA TYR A 486 14.80 -29.79 13.11
C TYR A 486 15.87 -28.72 12.86
N LEU A 487 16.96 -28.79 13.64
CA LEU A 487 17.97 -27.74 13.73
C LEU A 487 19.31 -28.29 13.24
N GLU A 488 19.61 -28.15 11.97
CA GLU A 488 20.87 -28.57 11.35
C GLU A 488 21.98 -27.56 11.63
N GLY A 489 23.23 -27.98 11.45
CA GLY A 489 24.45 -27.18 11.61
C GLY A 489 25.22 -27.49 12.89
N ASP A 490 26.51 -27.14 12.87
CA ASP A 490 27.48 -27.56 13.90
C ASP A 490 27.37 -26.76 15.21
N SER A 491 26.50 -25.78 15.30
CA SER A 491 26.31 -24.93 16.48
C SER A 491 24.83 -24.67 16.73
N VAL A 492 24.18 -25.53 17.46
CA VAL A 492 22.81 -25.37 17.93
C VAL A 492 22.78 -25.27 19.44
N THR A 493 22.27 -24.18 19.96
CA THR A 493 22.01 -23.97 21.39
C THR A 493 20.52 -23.82 21.64
N ILE A 494 19.99 -24.60 22.60
CA ILE A 494 18.61 -24.48 23.06
C ILE A 494 18.64 -24.19 24.56
N SER A 495 18.07 -23.07 24.96
CA SER A 495 18.06 -22.60 26.35
C SER A 495 16.65 -22.29 26.84
N ALA A 496 16.24 -22.90 27.94
CA ALA A 496 14.98 -22.60 28.63
C ALA A 496 15.04 -23.09 30.08
N PRO A 497 14.43 -22.44 31.07
CA PRO A 497 14.31 -22.99 32.42
C PRO A 497 13.63 -24.37 32.46
N TYR A 498 12.59 -24.57 31.66
CA TYR A 498 11.94 -25.86 31.50
C TYR A 498 11.76 -26.23 30.02
N ILE A 499 12.29 -27.41 29.67
CA ILE A 499 12.11 -28.05 28.36
C ILE A 499 11.21 -29.26 28.50
N ASN A 500 10.06 -29.25 27.83
CA ASN A 500 9.13 -30.36 27.74
C ASN A 500 9.11 -30.89 26.31
N ASN A 501 9.80 -31.99 26.05
CA ASN A 501 9.81 -32.74 24.80
C ASN A 501 8.99 -34.03 24.89
N ASN A 502 7.86 -33.97 25.63
CA ASN A 502 7.00 -35.15 25.78
C ASN A 502 6.39 -35.55 24.42
N LYS A 503 6.73 -36.78 23.96
CA LYS A 503 6.32 -37.25 22.62
C LYS A 503 6.76 -36.33 21.47
N GLY A 504 7.65 -35.38 21.70
CA GLY A 504 8.20 -34.50 20.70
C GLY A 504 9.49 -35.02 20.08
N VAL A 505 9.92 -34.43 19.00
CA VAL A 505 11.15 -34.72 18.28
C VAL A 505 12.05 -33.52 18.28
N ILE A 506 13.32 -33.68 18.63
CA ILE A 506 14.38 -32.70 18.45
C ILE A 506 15.51 -33.38 17.69
N LYS A 507 15.79 -32.93 16.47
CA LYS A 507 16.85 -33.49 15.62
C LYS A 507 17.80 -32.38 15.15
N GLY A 508 19.09 -32.68 15.05
CA GLY A 508 20.10 -31.78 14.51
C GLY A 508 21.50 -32.42 14.44
N ASP A 509 22.51 -31.62 14.11
CA ASP A 509 23.87 -32.16 13.98
C ASP A 509 24.61 -32.11 15.32
N ALA A 510 24.85 -30.95 15.91
CA ALA A 510 25.44 -30.79 17.22
C ALA A 510 24.55 -29.88 18.09
N ILE A 511 23.94 -30.45 19.15
CA ILE A 511 22.97 -29.69 19.98
C ILE A 511 23.47 -29.62 21.42
N TYR A 512 23.49 -28.40 21.96
CA TYR A 512 23.71 -28.10 23.37
C TYR A 512 22.42 -27.58 24.01
N PHE A 513 21.97 -28.28 25.08
CA PHE A 513 20.84 -27.86 25.91
C PHE A 513 21.32 -27.26 27.22
N LYS A 514 20.82 -26.07 27.56
CA LYS A 514 21.00 -25.44 28.87
C LYS A 514 19.63 -25.20 29.50
N THR A 515 19.35 -25.95 30.61
CA THR A 515 18.02 -25.92 31.23
C THR A 515 18.08 -26.34 32.69
N ASP A 516 17.12 -25.91 33.53
CA ASP A 516 17.01 -26.38 34.90
C ASP A 516 16.27 -27.71 34.98
N LYS A 517 15.39 -28.00 34.01
CA LYS A 517 14.66 -29.26 33.94
C LYS A 517 14.35 -29.65 32.50
N PHE A 518 14.71 -30.91 32.15
CA PHE A 518 14.42 -31.49 30.86
C PHE A 518 13.56 -32.75 30.99
N ASN A 519 12.36 -32.70 30.41
CA ASN A 519 11.46 -33.85 30.29
C ASN A 519 11.43 -34.36 28.84
N ASN A 520 11.99 -35.54 28.61
CA ASN A 520 11.97 -36.27 27.34
C ASN A 520 11.13 -37.56 27.44
N THR A 521 10.06 -37.57 28.24
CA THR A 521 9.18 -38.74 28.37
C THR A 521 8.54 -39.09 27.04
N SER A 522 8.78 -40.31 26.55
CA SER A 522 8.33 -40.76 25.23
C SER A 522 8.81 -39.87 24.07
N GLY A 523 9.76 -38.98 24.33
CA GLY A 523 10.30 -38.05 23.35
C GLY A 523 11.52 -38.65 22.63
N PHE A 524 11.97 -37.93 21.60
CA PHE A 524 13.07 -38.30 20.75
C PHE A 524 14.02 -37.12 20.55
N VAL A 525 15.28 -37.31 20.97
CA VAL A 525 16.38 -36.38 20.68
C VAL A 525 17.42 -37.14 19.92
N ILE A 526 17.76 -36.73 18.71
CA ILE A 526 18.80 -37.33 17.89
C ILE A 526 19.78 -36.30 17.37
N THR A 527 21.08 -36.59 17.48
CA THR A 527 22.13 -35.76 16.89
C THR A 527 23.04 -36.60 15.99
N GLU A 528 23.51 -36.01 14.90
CA GLU A 528 24.43 -36.67 13.97
C GLU A 528 25.88 -36.65 14.50
N GLN A 529 26.27 -35.61 15.27
CA GLN A 529 27.65 -35.40 15.71
C GLN A 529 27.78 -35.39 17.24
N LYS A 530 27.05 -34.49 17.93
CA LYS A 530 27.20 -34.30 19.37
C LYS A 530 25.89 -33.95 20.05
N LEU A 531 25.62 -34.61 21.19
CA LEU A 531 24.55 -34.24 22.12
C LEU A 531 25.15 -33.82 23.45
N GLU A 532 24.87 -32.60 23.90
CA GLU A 532 25.26 -32.14 25.23
C GLU A 532 24.04 -31.58 25.98
N ILE A 533 23.78 -32.09 27.18
CA ILE A 533 22.70 -31.65 28.06
C ILE A 533 23.29 -31.36 29.45
N ASP A 534 23.18 -30.10 29.86
CA ASP A 534 23.52 -29.66 31.21
C ASP A 534 22.23 -29.21 31.92
N THR A 535 21.82 -30.03 32.92
CA THR A 535 20.54 -29.82 33.60
C THR A 535 20.51 -30.44 35.00
N PRO A 536 20.05 -29.73 36.05
CA PRO A 536 19.83 -30.34 37.36
C PRO A 536 18.91 -31.58 37.32
N GLU A 537 17.86 -31.58 36.50
CA GLU A 537 16.90 -32.67 36.39
C GLU A 537 16.69 -33.13 34.96
N LEU A 538 17.06 -34.36 34.64
CA LEU A 538 16.81 -35.01 33.34
C LEU A 538 15.86 -36.18 33.49
N THR A 539 14.74 -36.17 32.80
CA THR A 539 13.80 -37.30 32.71
C THR A 539 13.76 -37.80 31.28
N ASN A 540 14.03 -39.08 31.07
CA ASN A 540 14.02 -39.75 29.77
C ASN A 540 13.26 -41.09 29.84
N ASN A 541 12.01 -41.04 30.24
CA ASN A 541 11.20 -42.21 30.51
C ASN A 541 10.48 -42.74 29.27
N SER A 542 10.21 -44.05 29.25
CA SER A 542 9.29 -44.71 28.32
C SER A 542 9.60 -44.40 26.85
N SER A 543 10.83 -44.68 26.40
CA SER A 543 11.23 -44.48 25.00
C SER A 543 10.41 -45.38 24.07
N LEU A 544 9.42 -44.82 23.41
CA LEU A 544 8.49 -45.51 22.52
C LEU A 544 9.14 -45.83 21.16
N ASP A 545 8.67 -46.90 20.53
CA ASP A 545 8.92 -47.12 19.11
C ASP A 545 8.04 -46.14 18.31
N PHE A 546 8.66 -45.25 17.59
CA PHE A 546 7.93 -44.34 16.70
C PHE A 546 7.44 -45.11 15.47
N LYS A 547 6.29 -45.76 15.58
CA LYS A 547 5.58 -46.32 14.43
C LYS A 547 4.47 -45.33 13.99
N THR A 548 4.58 -44.90 12.78
CA THR A 548 3.54 -44.49 11.85
C THR A 548 3.08 -43.03 11.79
N GLU A 549 2.92 -42.26 12.87
CA GLU A 549 2.38 -40.90 12.71
C GLU A 549 3.45 -39.80 12.48
N MET A 550 4.67 -40.01 12.94
CA MET A 550 5.80 -39.09 12.72
C MET A 550 6.81 -39.53 11.67
N GLY A 551 6.73 -40.73 11.14
CA GLY A 551 7.61 -41.27 10.10
C GLY A 551 7.63 -40.42 8.82
N PHE A 552 6.57 -39.68 8.57
CA PHE A 552 6.47 -38.77 7.43
C PHE A 552 7.46 -37.59 7.54
N TYR A 553 7.78 -37.12 8.76
CA TYR A 553 8.69 -35.98 8.97
C TYR A 553 10.16 -36.37 9.11
N LEU A 554 10.46 -37.60 9.44
CA LEU A 554 11.84 -38.05 9.75
C LEU A 554 12.47 -38.94 8.67
N GLY A 555 11.72 -39.40 7.68
CA GLY A 555 12.23 -40.22 6.56
C GLY A 555 12.76 -41.61 6.96
N GLN A 556 12.51 -42.07 8.20
CA GLN A 556 12.96 -43.36 8.70
C GLN A 556 11.85 -44.02 9.54
N PRO A 557 11.32 -45.16 9.12
CA PRO A 557 10.13 -45.77 9.74
C PRO A 557 10.35 -46.52 11.06
N ASP A 558 11.59 -46.81 11.49
CA ASP A 558 11.85 -47.78 12.57
C ASP A 558 12.82 -47.28 13.67
N GLN A 559 12.85 -45.99 14.01
CA GLN A 559 13.73 -45.51 15.08
C GLN A 559 13.02 -45.51 16.44
N LYS A 560 13.72 -46.10 17.44
CA LYS A 560 13.28 -46.10 18.86
C LYS A 560 13.56 -44.72 19.48
N GLY A 561 12.62 -44.17 20.23
CA GLY A 561 12.78 -42.92 20.96
C GLY A 561 13.90 -42.93 22.00
N GLY A 562 14.09 -41.80 22.68
CA GLY A 562 15.09 -41.61 23.72
C GLY A 562 16.10 -40.50 23.38
N LEU A 563 17.27 -40.56 24.04
CA LEU A 563 18.39 -39.66 23.76
C LEU A 563 19.44 -40.45 22.94
N ILE A 564 19.67 -40.01 21.72
CA ILE A 564 20.54 -40.74 20.77
C ILE A 564 21.52 -39.74 20.16
N SER A 565 22.80 -40.07 20.20
CA SER A 565 23.83 -39.38 19.43
C SER A 565 24.53 -40.37 18.52
N LYS A 566 24.65 -40.05 17.23
CA LYS A 566 25.52 -40.87 16.35
C LYS A 566 26.99 -40.62 16.63
N GLY A 567 27.36 -39.48 17.19
CA GLY A 567 28.69 -39.14 17.67
C GLY A 567 28.77 -39.12 19.19
N GLU A 568 29.39 -38.11 19.76
CA GLU A 568 29.60 -37.95 21.20
C GLU A 568 28.34 -37.59 21.97
N MET A 569 28.26 -38.03 23.26
CA MET A 569 27.20 -37.63 24.17
C MET A 569 27.77 -37.24 25.53
N LYS A 570 27.35 -36.05 26.02
CA LYS A 570 27.70 -35.60 27.36
C LYS A 570 26.44 -35.10 28.08
N LEU A 571 26.09 -35.78 29.17
CA LEU A 571 24.94 -35.46 29.99
C LEU A 571 25.43 -35.20 31.43
N SER A 572 25.06 -34.03 31.98
CA SER A 572 25.49 -33.64 33.35
C SER A 572 24.35 -33.02 34.16
N GLY A 573 24.43 -33.22 35.50
CA GLY A 573 23.45 -32.62 36.42
C GLY A 573 23.38 -33.29 37.78
N ASN A 574 22.22 -33.12 38.45
CA ASN A 574 22.01 -33.74 39.77
C ASN A 574 21.27 -35.08 39.68
N LYS A 575 20.17 -35.12 38.90
CA LYS A 575 19.30 -36.31 38.84
C LYS A 575 18.98 -36.70 37.39
N LEU A 576 19.23 -37.96 37.07
CA LEU A 576 18.78 -38.57 35.83
C LEU A 576 17.78 -39.70 36.16
N VAL A 577 16.59 -39.65 35.54
CA VAL A 577 15.59 -40.72 35.58
C VAL A 577 15.33 -41.19 34.15
N SER A 578 15.67 -42.47 33.87
CA SER A 578 15.53 -43.06 32.52
C SER A 578 14.80 -44.42 32.62
N ASN A 579 13.62 -44.41 33.27
CA ASN A 579 12.82 -45.62 33.46
C ASN A 579 12.18 -46.09 32.15
N LYS A 580 12.54 -47.29 31.69
CA LYS A 580 12.22 -47.78 30.34
C LYS A 580 12.71 -46.82 29.24
N GLY A 581 13.66 -45.94 29.58
CA GLY A 581 14.26 -44.96 28.68
C GLY A 581 15.45 -45.55 27.92
N ARG A 582 15.86 -44.85 26.87
CA ARG A 582 16.99 -45.24 26.03
C ARG A 582 17.98 -44.10 25.89
N ILE A 583 19.23 -44.31 26.23
CA ILE A 583 20.35 -43.36 26.10
C ILE A 583 21.45 -44.09 25.35
N VAL A 584 21.78 -43.66 24.11
CA VAL A 584 22.65 -44.41 23.21
C VAL A 584 23.59 -43.52 22.43
N THR A 585 24.87 -43.88 22.35
CA THR A 585 25.80 -43.37 21.33
C THR A 585 26.12 -44.47 20.32
N GLU A 586 26.11 -44.12 19.02
CA GLU A 586 26.35 -45.09 17.95
C GLU A 586 27.83 -45.18 17.56
N ASN A 587 28.56 -44.08 17.47
CA ASN A 587 29.96 -44.05 17.01
C ASN A 587 30.88 -43.15 17.87
N GLY A 588 30.40 -42.58 18.97
CA GLY A 588 31.15 -41.69 19.85
C GLY A 588 31.20 -42.20 21.30
N ASP A 589 31.98 -41.47 22.10
CA ASP A 589 32.07 -41.69 23.54
C ASP A 589 30.84 -41.12 24.26
N MET A 590 30.51 -41.73 25.42
CA MET A 590 29.44 -41.30 26.30
C MET A 590 30.01 -40.88 27.66
N GLU A 591 29.64 -39.67 28.10
CA GLU A 591 29.92 -39.22 29.46
C GLU A 591 28.60 -38.86 30.17
N LEU A 592 28.31 -39.59 31.27
CA LEU A 592 27.17 -39.31 32.15
C LEU A 592 27.71 -38.90 33.52
N LYS A 593 27.40 -37.70 33.98
CA LYS A 593 27.84 -37.15 35.27
C LYS A 593 26.66 -36.62 36.08
N PHE A 594 26.09 -37.44 36.95
CA PHE A 594 24.95 -37.10 37.80
C PHE A 594 25.18 -37.51 39.25
N THR A 595 24.60 -36.79 40.20
CA THR A 595 24.60 -37.22 41.60
C THR A 595 23.82 -38.53 41.78
N SER A 596 22.67 -38.68 41.09
CA SER A 596 21.89 -39.91 41.09
C SER A 596 21.39 -40.27 39.69
N VAL A 597 21.43 -41.55 39.38
CA VAL A 597 20.94 -42.16 38.12
C VAL A 597 19.97 -43.28 38.46
N ASP A 598 18.72 -43.16 37.96
CA ASP A 598 17.72 -44.24 37.98
C ASP A 598 17.47 -44.71 36.54
N ASN A 599 17.95 -45.90 36.19
CA ASN A 599 17.80 -46.53 34.89
C ASN A 599 16.95 -47.81 34.96
N THR A 600 15.88 -47.80 35.77
CA THR A 600 15.00 -48.97 35.96
C THR A 600 14.40 -49.40 34.62
N SER A 601 14.66 -50.66 34.22
CA SER A 601 14.27 -51.25 32.94
C SER A 601 14.71 -50.42 31.71
N GLY A 602 15.67 -49.50 31.86
CA GLY A 602 16.17 -48.62 30.79
C GLY A 602 17.44 -49.21 30.12
N THR A 603 17.86 -48.56 29.04
CA THR A 603 19.06 -48.88 28.27
C THR A 603 20.03 -47.71 28.27
N ILE A 604 21.25 -47.90 28.73
CA ILE A 604 22.38 -47.00 28.56
C ILE A 604 23.45 -47.78 27.78
N ALA A 605 23.80 -47.37 26.56
CA ALA A 605 24.71 -48.08 25.70
C ALA A 605 25.59 -47.12 24.86
N SER A 606 26.87 -47.48 24.73
CA SER A 606 27.83 -46.83 23.87
C SER A 606 28.57 -47.85 23.01
N HIS A 607 28.77 -47.52 21.73
CA HIS A 607 29.63 -48.35 20.85
C HIS A 607 31.12 -48.12 21.06
N LYS A 608 31.51 -47.07 21.77
CA LYS A 608 32.88 -46.78 22.19
C LYS A 608 32.97 -46.80 23.72
N ASN A 609 33.61 -45.82 24.30
CA ASN A 609 33.76 -45.72 25.75
C ASN A 609 32.49 -45.15 26.38
N ALA A 610 32.10 -45.68 27.54
CA ALA A 610 31.07 -45.10 28.38
C ALA A 610 31.66 -44.78 29.76
N SER A 611 31.59 -43.54 30.18
CA SER A 611 31.94 -43.09 31.53
C SER A 611 30.67 -42.67 32.27
N VAL A 612 30.37 -43.35 33.37
CA VAL A 612 29.24 -43.03 34.25
C VAL A 612 29.78 -42.67 35.63
N VAL A 613 29.66 -41.40 35.99
CA VAL A 613 30.09 -40.88 37.30
C VAL A 613 28.85 -40.53 38.11
N THR A 614 28.58 -41.26 39.16
CA THR A 614 27.38 -41.05 40.01
C THR A 614 27.62 -41.54 41.43
N SER A 615 26.95 -40.93 42.40
CA SER A 615 26.95 -41.40 43.80
C SER A 615 25.90 -42.49 44.05
N ILE A 616 24.80 -42.49 43.31
CA ILE A 616 23.69 -43.43 43.43
C ILE A 616 23.31 -43.92 42.02
N PHE A 617 23.40 -45.23 41.79
CA PHE A 617 22.99 -45.87 40.53
C PHE A 617 21.97 -46.97 40.79
N THR A 618 20.77 -46.80 40.28
CA THR A 618 19.70 -47.80 40.31
C THR A 618 19.48 -48.34 38.90
N ASN A 619 19.59 -49.66 38.74
CA ASN A 619 19.39 -50.34 37.45
C ASN A 619 18.72 -51.71 37.72
N SER A 620 17.41 -51.68 38.01
CA SER A 620 16.60 -52.88 38.23
C SER A 620 15.83 -53.26 36.96
N GLN A 621 15.57 -54.56 36.76
CA GLN A 621 14.72 -55.05 35.67
C GLN A 621 13.24 -54.83 35.94
#